data_ce837a5f30766348d235a986b33e14b9
#
_entry.id   ce837a5f30766348d235a986b33e14b9
#
_cell.length_a   1.000
_cell.length_b   1.000
_cell.length_c   1.000
_cell.angle_alpha   90.00
_cell.angle_beta   90.00
_cell.angle_gamma   90.00
#
_symmetry.space_group_name_H-M   'P 1'
#
loop_
_entity.id
_entity.type
_entity.pdbx_description
1 polymer ?
#
loop_
_entity_poly.entity_id
_entity_poly.type
_entity_poly.pdbx_seq_one_letter_code
_entity_poly.pdbx_strand_id
1 'polypeptide(L)'
;MATYLVDNSIWQKANRSDSIAAHLRTLSSLHLIMTCPPQVLEYCHSARNAPEYAELREDMDTLMPALTHPTARQALDIQQALWDRGLIRAAGAFDCLIAAYALVNDAIILNSDRDFGYIADATGGTVRQEFVPE
;
A
#
# COMPACT_ATOMS: atom_id res chain seq x y z
N MET A 1 5.21 -1.47 18.53
CA MET A 1 4.81 -0.55 17.45
C MET A 1 5.13 -1.19 16.12
N ALA A 2 4.18 -1.21 15.21
CA ALA A 2 4.36 -1.77 13.88
C ALA A 2 4.61 -0.67 12.84
N THR A 3 5.06 -1.06 11.64
CA THR A 3 5.15 -0.19 10.49
C THR A 3 4.06 -0.58 9.50
N TYR A 4 3.31 0.42 9.03
CA TYR A 4 2.23 0.24 8.07
C TYR A 4 2.56 0.97 6.77
N LEU A 5 2.33 0.28 5.68
CA LEU A 5 2.30 0.88 4.35
C LEU A 5 0.83 1.09 3.99
N VAL A 6 0.40 2.34 3.97
CA VAL A 6 -1.01 2.69 3.75
C VAL A 6 -1.27 2.83 2.26
N ASP A 7 -2.10 1.94 1.73
CA ASP A 7 -2.45 1.94 0.31
C ASP A 7 -3.34 3.12 -0.06
N ASN A 8 -3.31 3.51 -1.32
CA ASN A 8 -4.10 4.64 -1.83
C ASN A 8 -5.61 4.42 -1.70
N SER A 9 -6.09 3.18 -1.67
CA SER A 9 -7.49 2.90 -1.38
C SER A 9 -7.94 3.46 -0.02
N ILE A 10 -7.04 3.47 0.96
CA ILE A 10 -7.30 4.08 2.26
C ILE A 10 -7.30 5.61 2.17
N TRP A 11 -6.25 6.19 1.57
CA TRP A 11 -6.16 7.65 1.45
C TRP A 11 -7.33 8.25 0.69
N GLN A 12 -7.74 7.61 -0.41
CA GLN A 12 -8.87 8.07 -1.23
C GLN A 12 -10.19 7.96 -0.47
N LYS A 13 -10.42 6.86 0.22
CA LYS A 13 -11.68 6.62 0.94
C LYS A 13 -11.79 7.40 2.26
N ALA A 14 -10.66 7.78 2.86
CA ALA A 14 -10.65 8.56 4.10
C ALA A 14 -11.37 9.91 3.96
N ASN A 15 -11.42 10.47 2.76
CA ASN A 15 -12.12 11.73 2.48
C ASN A 15 -13.65 11.59 2.48
N ARG A 16 -14.19 10.37 2.34
CA ARG A 16 -15.63 10.13 2.23
C ARG A 16 -16.16 9.09 3.21
N SER A 17 -15.28 8.46 3.98
CA SER A 17 -15.66 7.44 4.96
C SER A 17 -15.12 7.83 6.34
N ASP A 18 -16.02 8.17 7.25
CA ASP A 18 -15.64 8.51 8.63
C ASP A 18 -15.01 7.33 9.35
N SER A 19 -15.44 6.12 9.04
CA SER A 19 -14.91 4.88 9.59
C SER A 19 -13.45 4.68 9.21
N ILE A 20 -13.10 4.87 7.95
CA ILE A 20 -11.71 4.75 7.48
C ILE A 20 -10.85 5.88 8.04
N ALA A 21 -11.36 7.11 8.04
CA ALA A 21 -10.63 8.25 8.61
C ALA A 21 -10.32 8.04 10.10
N ALA A 22 -11.28 7.52 10.86
CA ALA A 22 -11.09 7.22 12.28
C ALA A 22 -10.05 6.11 12.49
N HIS A 23 -10.10 5.06 11.69
CA HIS A 23 -9.13 3.96 11.73
C HIS A 23 -7.72 4.47 11.45
N LEU A 24 -7.57 5.30 10.43
CA LEU A 24 -6.28 5.89 10.04
C LEU A 24 -5.71 6.77 11.15
N ARG A 25 -6.56 7.60 11.79
CA ARG A 25 -6.12 8.44 12.92
C ARG A 25 -5.63 7.60 14.09
N THR A 26 -6.35 6.56 14.45
CA THR A 26 -5.96 5.65 15.53
C THR A 26 -4.63 4.97 15.21
N LEU A 27 -4.49 4.47 13.98
CA LEU A 27 -3.28 3.80 13.55
C LEU A 27 -2.06 4.74 13.56
N SER A 28 -2.23 5.97 13.08
CA SER A 28 -1.13 6.94 13.02
C SER A 28 -0.66 7.40 14.41
N SER A 29 -1.52 7.30 15.43
CA SER A 29 -1.14 7.63 16.81
C SER A 29 -0.37 6.51 17.52
N LEU A 30 -0.47 5.27 17.02
CA LEU A 30 0.10 4.08 17.67
C LEU A 30 1.26 3.45 16.89
N HIS A 31 1.35 3.70 15.60
CA HIS A 31 2.27 3.00 14.69
C HIS A 31 2.94 3.97 13.73
N LEU A 32 3.97 3.49 13.03
CA LEU A 32 4.63 4.24 11.98
C LEU A 32 3.90 4.06 10.65
N ILE A 33 3.79 5.13 9.87
CA ILE A 33 3.28 5.08 8.51
C ILE A 33 4.44 5.30 7.55
N MET A 34 4.64 4.32 6.67
CA MET A 34 5.70 4.32 5.66
C MET A 34 5.10 4.57 4.29
N THR A 35 5.86 5.27 3.44
CA THR A 35 5.55 5.41 2.01
C THR A 35 6.57 4.65 1.17
N CYS A 36 6.20 4.34 -0.06
CA CYS A 36 7.14 3.79 -1.04
C CYS A 36 6.89 4.42 -2.41
N PRO A 37 7.89 4.43 -3.31
CA PRO A 37 7.77 5.13 -4.59
C PRO A 37 6.52 4.77 -5.41
N PRO A 38 6.16 3.50 -5.63
CA PRO A 38 4.95 3.21 -6.42
C PRO A 38 3.67 3.70 -5.77
N GLN A 39 3.55 3.63 -4.45
CA GLN A 39 2.38 4.12 -3.73
C GLN A 39 2.28 5.65 -3.83
N VAL A 40 3.39 6.36 -3.68
CA VAL A 40 3.43 7.83 -3.79
C VAL A 40 3.09 8.28 -5.21
N LEU A 41 3.63 7.59 -6.22
CA LEU A 41 3.34 7.91 -7.62
C LEU A 41 1.84 7.75 -7.93
N GLU A 42 1.21 6.69 -7.45
CA GLU A 42 -0.23 6.51 -7.63
C GLU A 42 -1.04 7.58 -6.91
N TYR A 43 -0.66 7.92 -5.69
CA TYR A 43 -1.33 8.96 -4.90
C TYR A 43 -1.28 10.31 -5.63
N CYS A 44 -0.09 10.72 -6.06
CA CYS A 44 0.10 11.99 -6.77
C CYS A 44 -0.55 11.99 -8.15
N HIS A 45 -0.65 10.84 -8.81
CA HIS A 45 -1.29 10.71 -10.12
C HIS A 45 -2.79 11.04 -10.07
N SER A 46 -3.42 10.98 -8.93
CA SER A 46 -4.83 11.33 -8.76
C SER A 46 -5.09 12.85 -8.79
N ALA A 47 -4.06 13.68 -8.82
CA ALA A 47 -4.20 15.13 -8.88
C ALA A 47 -4.90 15.59 -10.14
N ARG A 48 -5.75 16.61 -10.02
CA ARG A 48 -6.51 17.16 -11.14
C ARG A 48 -5.80 18.32 -11.85
N ASN A 49 -4.79 18.88 -11.21
CA ASN A 49 -4.02 20.02 -11.72
C ASN A 49 -2.67 20.12 -11.00
N ALA A 50 -1.78 20.96 -11.50
CA ALA A 50 -0.43 21.09 -10.95
C ALA A 50 -0.38 21.62 -9.50
N PRO A 51 -1.20 22.61 -9.08
CA PRO A 51 -1.24 22.99 -7.66
C PRO A 51 -1.68 21.87 -6.74
N GLU A 52 -2.68 21.09 -7.10
CA GLU A 52 -3.10 19.92 -6.32
C GLU A 52 -2.01 18.86 -6.27
N TYR A 53 -1.30 18.63 -7.37
CA TYR A 53 -0.16 17.71 -7.39
C TYR A 53 0.90 18.11 -6.35
N ALA A 54 1.22 19.39 -6.26
CA ALA A 54 2.18 19.88 -5.28
C ALA A 54 1.70 19.63 -3.84
N GLU A 55 0.42 19.81 -3.56
CA GLU A 55 -0.18 19.54 -2.24
C GLU A 55 -0.12 18.05 -1.89
N LEU A 56 -0.48 17.18 -2.83
CA LEU A 56 -0.44 15.73 -2.61
C LEU A 56 0.98 15.24 -2.36
N ARG A 57 1.94 15.82 -3.06
CA ARG A 57 3.35 15.49 -2.86
C ARG A 57 3.84 15.91 -1.48
N GLU A 58 3.45 17.09 -1.00
CA GLU A 58 3.76 17.55 0.35
C GLU A 58 3.15 16.63 1.42
N ASP A 59 1.93 16.16 1.22
CA ASP A 59 1.28 15.23 2.15
C ASP A 59 2.14 13.98 2.35
N MET A 60 2.64 13.42 1.27
CA MET A 60 3.47 12.21 1.32
C MET A 60 4.85 12.47 1.92
N ASP A 61 5.42 13.66 1.70
CA ASP A 61 6.73 14.05 2.24
C ASP A 61 6.74 14.14 3.77
N THR A 62 5.59 14.25 4.42
CA THR A 62 5.49 14.26 5.89
C THR A 62 5.61 12.86 6.49
N LEU A 63 5.53 11.82 5.70
CA LEU A 63 5.56 10.43 6.14
C LEU A 63 6.97 9.83 5.95
N MET A 64 7.20 8.70 6.59
CA MET A 64 8.51 8.04 6.55
C MET A 64 8.69 7.28 5.24
N PRO A 65 9.71 7.60 4.41
CA PRO A 65 9.96 6.84 3.21
C PRO A 65 10.54 5.45 3.53
N ALA A 66 10.29 4.48 2.65
CA ALA A 66 10.88 3.16 2.75
C ALA A 66 12.41 3.24 2.69
N LEU A 67 13.09 2.56 3.61
CA LEU A 67 14.55 2.55 3.67
C LEU A 67 15.16 1.47 2.77
N THR A 68 14.43 0.38 2.55
CA THR A 68 14.89 -0.74 1.74
C THR A 68 14.05 -0.82 0.48
N HIS A 69 14.70 -1.02 -0.66
CA HIS A 69 14.05 -1.15 -1.96
C HIS A 69 14.12 -2.59 -2.42
N PRO A 70 13.01 -3.20 -2.87
CA PRO A 70 13.05 -4.57 -3.37
C PRO A 70 13.78 -4.63 -4.71
N THR A 71 14.32 -5.82 -5.00
CA THR A 71 14.83 -6.13 -6.33
C THR A 71 13.65 -6.47 -7.26
N ALA A 72 13.90 -6.41 -8.57
CA ALA A 72 12.92 -6.86 -9.55
C ALA A 72 12.50 -8.31 -9.29
N ARG A 73 13.45 -9.17 -8.89
CA ARG A 73 13.18 -10.57 -8.59
C ARG A 73 12.18 -10.74 -7.45
N GLN A 74 12.31 -9.96 -6.39
CA GLN A 74 11.40 -10.04 -5.25
C GLN A 74 9.97 -9.67 -5.66
N ALA A 75 9.80 -8.64 -6.48
CA ALA A 75 8.49 -8.26 -7.01
C ALA A 75 7.94 -9.32 -7.97
N LEU A 76 8.78 -9.88 -8.83
CA LEU A 76 8.39 -10.95 -9.75
C LEU A 76 7.99 -12.23 -9.02
N ASP A 77 8.65 -12.57 -7.93
CA ASP A 77 8.30 -13.76 -7.13
C ASP A 77 6.88 -13.63 -6.53
N ILE A 78 6.50 -12.44 -6.11
CA ILE A 78 5.13 -12.18 -5.64
C ILE A 78 4.14 -12.32 -6.80
N GLN A 79 4.43 -11.74 -7.94
CA GLN A 79 3.60 -11.87 -9.13
C GLN A 79 3.46 -13.33 -9.56
N GLN A 80 4.56 -14.08 -9.57
CA GLN A 80 4.52 -15.49 -9.92
C GLN A 80 3.68 -16.31 -8.94
N ALA A 81 3.71 -15.99 -7.64
CA ALA A 81 2.87 -16.66 -6.66
C ALA A 81 1.38 -16.55 -6.99
N LEU A 82 0.95 -15.36 -7.48
CA LEU A 82 -0.42 -15.17 -7.95
C LEU A 82 -0.72 -16.03 -9.18
N TRP A 83 0.18 -16.04 -10.15
CA TRP A 83 0.00 -16.83 -11.38
C TRP A 83 -0.01 -18.34 -11.11
N ASP A 84 0.82 -18.81 -10.19
CA ASP A 84 0.87 -20.23 -9.81
C ASP A 84 -0.45 -20.71 -9.20
N ARG A 85 -1.23 -19.79 -8.64
CA ARG A 85 -2.54 -20.09 -8.05
C ARG A 85 -3.70 -19.78 -8.97
N GLY A 86 -3.45 -19.42 -10.22
CA GLY A 86 -4.48 -19.04 -11.18
C GLY A 86 -5.10 -17.66 -10.92
N LEU A 87 -4.50 -16.84 -10.08
CA LEU A 87 -4.98 -15.50 -9.73
C LEU A 87 -4.34 -14.43 -10.62
N ILE A 88 -4.28 -14.71 -11.90
CA ILE A 88 -3.48 -13.93 -12.86
C ILE A 88 -3.88 -12.48 -13.03
N ARG A 89 -5.09 -12.09 -12.68
CA ARG A 89 -5.55 -10.69 -12.77
C ARG A 89 -6.13 -10.20 -11.46
N ALA A 90 -5.84 -10.90 -10.38
CA ALA A 90 -6.35 -10.54 -9.06
C ALA A 90 -5.70 -9.28 -8.50
N ALA A 91 -4.47 -8.98 -8.92
CA ALA A 91 -3.74 -7.79 -8.51
C ALA A 91 -2.86 -7.29 -9.64
N GLY A 92 -2.71 -5.98 -9.75
CA GLY A 92 -1.89 -5.34 -10.77
C GLY A 92 -0.40 -5.38 -10.47
N ALA A 93 0.41 -4.99 -11.46
CA ALA A 93 1.86 -4.95 -11.33
C ALA A 93 2.32 -3.99 -10.24
N PHE A 94 1.67 -2.82 -10.10
CA PHE A 94 1.98 -1.87 -9.03
C PHE A 94 1.68 -2.44 -7.65
N ASP A 95 0.59 -3.19 -7.52
CA ASP A 95 0.25 -3.83 -6.25
C ASP A 95 1.31 -4.86 -5.85
N CYS A 96 1.83 -5.62 -6.81
CA CYS A 96 2.94 -6.55 -6.56
C CYS A 96 4.21 -5.83 -6.11
N LEU A 97 4.50 -4.68 -6.70
CA LEU A 97 5.66 -3.88 -6.31
C LEU A 97 5.47 -3.26 -4.92
N ILE A 98 4.29 -2.73 -4.63
CA ILE A 98 3.94 -2.22 -3.29
C ILE A 98 4.07 -3.34 -2.25
N ALA A 99 3.58 -4.53 -2.56
CA ALA A 99 3.70 -5.69 -1.69
C ALA A 99 5.17 -6.08 -1.45
N ALA A 100 6.02 -5.98 -2.47
CA ALA A 100 7.45 -6.22 -2.34
C ALA A 100 8.12 -5.19 -1.40
N TYR A 101 7.73 -3.93 -1.48
CA TYR A 101 8.19 -2.90 -0.53
C TYR A 101 7.77 -3.21 0.90
N ALA A 102 6.54 -3.62 1.10
CA ALA A 102 6.08 -4.00 2.43
C ALA A 102 6.87 -5.19 2.98
N LEU A 103 7.13 -6.18 2.14
CA LEU A 103 7.87 -7.38 2.53
C LEU A 103 9.29 -7.06 2.99
N VAL A 104 10.05 -6.30 2.18
CA VAL A 104 11.47 -6.02 2.49
C VAL A 104 11.65 -4.99 3.61
N ASN A 105 10.61 -4.24 3.96
CA ASN A 105 10.63 -3.29 5.07
C ASN A 105 9.88 -3.79 6.31
N ASP A 106 9.44 -5.03 6.31
CA ASP A 106 8.67 -5.63 7.40
C ASP A 106 7.44 -4.80 7.78
N ALA A 107 6.70 -4.34 6.78
CA ALA A 107 5.52 -3.51 6.96
C ALA A 107 4.23 -4.31 6.68
N ILE A 108 3.15 -3.85 7.28
CA ILE A 108 1.80 -4.37 7.05
C ILE A 108 1.10 -3.41 6.08
N ILE A 109 0.47 -3.93 5.04
CA ILE A 109 -0.28 -3.11 4.09
C ILE A 109 -1.68 -2.87 4.64
N LEU A 110 -1.98 -1.62 4.96
CA LEU A 110 -3.35 -1.22 5.31
C LEU A 110 -4.08 -0.86 4.02
N ASN A 111 -5.19 -1.49 3.75
CA ASN A 111 -5.91 -1.31 2.49
C ASN A 111 -7.42 -1.42 2.66
N SER A 112 -8.14 -0.93 1.65
CA SER A 112 -9.58 -1.10 1.52
C SER A 112 -9.91 -1.64 0.11
N ASP A 113 -9.03 -2.50 -0.39
CA ASP A 113 -9.05 -3.12 -1.71
C ASP A 113 -8.81 -4.62 -1.52
N ARG A 114 -9.46 -5.45 -2.31
CA ARG A 114 -9.33 -6.91 -2.18
C ARG A 114 -8.03 -7.47 -2.74
N ASP A 115 -7.31 -6.71 -3.55
CA ASP A 115 -6.13 -7.16 -4.27
C ASP A 115 -5.02 -7.64 -3.34
N PHE A 116 -4.80 -6.94 -2.23
CA PHE A 116 -3.78 -7.33 -1.26
C PHE A 116 -4.13 -8.58 -0.45
N GLY A 117 -5.42 -8.87 -0.29
CA GLY A 117 -5.87 -10.13 0.28
C GLY A 117 -5.45 -11.33 -0.60
N TYR A 118 -5.59 -11.20 -1.91
CA TYR A 118 -5.14 -12.23 -2.85
C TYR A 118 -3.62 -12.40 -2.80
N ILE A 119 -2.87 -11.31 -2.70
CA ILE A 119 -1.41 -11.36 -2.58
C ILE A 119 -0.99 -12.06 -1.27
N ALA A 120 -1.63 -11.71 -0.16
CA ALA A 120 -1.35 -12.36 1.12
C ALA A 120 -1.60 -13.86 1.06
N ASP A 121 -2.73 -14.28 0.49
CA ASP A 121 -3.08 -15.69 0.35
C ASP A 121 -2.07 -16.41 -0.55
N ALA A 122 -1.73 -15.83 -1.70
CA ALA A 122 -0.82 -16.43 -2.65
C ALA A 122 0.61 -16.58 -2.10
N THR A 123 1.02 -15.68 -1.22
CA THR A 123 2.36 -15.71 -0.59
C THR A 123 2.38 -16.46 0.75
N GLY A 124 1.29 -17.13 1.11
CA GLY A 124 1.20 -17.89 2.37
C GLY A 124 1.33 -17.02 3.62
N GLY A 125 0.90 -15.76 3.54
CA GLY A 125 0.97 -14.81 4.65
C GLY A 125 2.32 -14.13 4.83
N THR A 126 3.29 -14.37 3.95
CA THR A 126 4.59 -13.67 3.99
C THR A 126 4.41 -12.19 3.76
N VAL A 127 3.57 -11.81 2.79
CA VAL A 127 3.07 -10.45 2.65
C VAL A 127 1.89 -10.31 3.61
N ARG A 128 1.96 -9.35 4.53
CA ARG A 128 0.92 -9.12 5.54
C ARG A 128 0.07 -7.92 5.16
N GLN A 129 -1.22 -8.05 5.36
CA GLN A 129 -2.16 -6.97 5.05
C GLN A 129 -3.29 -6.92 6.07
N GLU A 130 -3.89 -5.76 6.22
CA GLU A 130 -5.12 -5.55 6.97
C GLU A 130 -6.13 -4.85 6.08
N PHE A 131 -7.30 -5.45 5.92
CA PHE A 131 -8.39 -4.87 5.14
C PHE A 131 -9.30 -4.07 6.06
N VAL A 132 -9.62 -2.84 5.65
CA VAL A 132 -10.54 -1.96 6.38
C VAL A 132 -11.75 -1.69 5.49
N PRO A 133 -12.96 -2.18 5.85
CA PRO A 133 -14.17 -1.89 5.09
C PRO A 133 -14.57 -0.41 5.22
N GLU A 134 -15.27 0.08 4.22
CA GLU A 134 -15.85 1.44 4.26
C GLU A 134 -16.90 1.59 5.34
#